data_bd1891c49fcb98e8bbf4fcff32fcb948
#
_entry.id   bd1891c49fcb98e8bbf4fcff32fcb948
#
_cell.length_a   1.000
_cell.length_b   1.000
_cell.length_c   1.000
_cell.angle_alpha   90.00
_cell.angle_beta   90.00
_cell.angle_gamma   90.00
#
_symmetry.space_group_name_H-M   'P 1'
#
loop_
_entity.id
_entity.type
_entity.pdbx_description
1 polymer ?
#
loop_
_entity_poly.entity_id
_entity_poly.type
_entity_poly.pdbx_seq_one_letter_code
_entity_poly.pdbx_strand_id
1 'polypeptide(L)'
;MAKIIGIDLGTTNSVAAVMQGGEPVVIPSAEGERLVPSVVAVNKNGERLVGRVARNQAITNPQNTIFSVKRFMGRKSDDPEVERTRKRVPYAVNGAENGDV
;
A
#
# COMPACT_ATOMS: atom_id res chain seq x y z
N MET A 1 -0.79 -0.57 -28.85
CA MET A 1 -1.80 0.28 -28.20
C MET A 1 -1.49 0.44 -26.73
N ALA A 2 -1.62 1.65 -26.24
CA ALA A 2 -1.43 1.91 -24.82
C ALA A 2 -2.63 1.34 -24.04
N LYS A 3 -2.32 0.70 -22.89
CA LYS A 3 -3.36 0.23 -21.98
C LYS A 3 -3.46 1.20 -20.80
N ILE A 4 -4.68 1.42 -20.35
CA ILE A 4 -4.95 2.27 -19.20
C ILE A 4 -5.41 1.39 -18.06
N ILE A 5 -4.76 1.56 -16.90
CA ILE A 5 -5.13 0.85 -15.69
C ILE A 5 -5.62 1.89 -14.69
N GLY A 6 -6.80 1.65 -14.14
CA GLY A 6 -7.33 2.45 -13.04
C GLY A 6 -7.04 1.76 -11.72
N ILE A 7 -6.61 2.54 -10.74
CA ILE A 7 -6.32 2.02 -9.40
C ILE A 7 -7.09 2.83 -8.37
N ASP A 8 -7.88 2.13 -7.56
CA ASP A 8 -8.52 2.71 -6.38
C ASP A 8 -7.69 2.32 -5.18
N LEU A 9 -6.87 3.25 -4.69
CA LEU A 9 -5.99 3.02 -3.55
C LEU A 9 -6.72 3.36 -2.27
N GLY A 10 -7.22 2.35 -1.58
CA GLY A 10 -7.83 2.52 -0.27
C GLY A 10 -6.82 2.40 0.86
N THR A 11 -7.19 2.87 2.04
CA THR A 11 -6.33 2.75 3.23
C THR A 11 -6.07 1.28 3.59
N THR A 12 -7.10 0.46 3.47
CA THR A 12 -7.05 -0.97 3.84
C THR A 12 -6.92 -1.87 2.63
N ASN A 13 -7.69 -1.60 1.57
CA ASN A 13 -7.73 -2.43 0.37
C ASN A 13 -7.65 -1.57 -0.87
N SER A 14 -7.07 -2.13 -1.93
CA SER A 14 -6.96 -1.50 -3.23
C SER A 14 -7.61 -2.38 -4.30
N VAL A 15 -8.05 -1.73 -5.39
CA VAL A 15 -8.63 -2.41 -6.54
C VAL A 15 -7.98 -1.85 -7.79
N ALA A 16 -7.61 -2.73 -8.72
CA ALA A 16 -7.11 -2.33 -10.03
C ALA A 16 -8.06 -2.84 -11.11
N ALA A 17 -8.27 -2.05 -12.15
CA ALA A 17 -9.13 -2.42 -13.26
C ALA A 17 -8.52 -1.99 -14.58
N VAL A 18 -8.88 -2.69 -15.64
CA VAL A 18 -8.45 -2.41 -17.01
C VAL A 18 -9.66 -2.37 -17.91
N MET A 19 -9.60 -1.56 -18.97
CA MET A 19 -10.68 -1.52 -19.95
C MET A 19 -10.59 -2.71 -20.90
N GLN A 20 -11.67 -3.46 -21.00
CA GLN A 20 -11.81 -4.57 -21.95
C GLN A 20 -13.16 -4.44 -22.67
N GLY A 21 -13.11 -4.35 -24.01
CA GLY A 21 -14.33 -4.27 -24.79
C GLY A 21 -15.22 -3.09 -24.43
N GLY A 22 -14.64 -1.96 -24.03
CA GLY A 22 -15.37 -0.77 -23.64
C GLY A 22 -15.89 -0.76 -22.20
N GLU A 23 -15.58 -1.78 -21.43
CA GLU A 23 -16.01 -1.87 -20.02
C GLU A 23 -14.83 -2.06 -19.08
N PRO A 24 -14.90 -1.48 -17.86
CA PRO A 24 -13.86 -1.74 -16.87
C PRO A 24 -14.00 -3.15 -16.29
N VAL A 25 -12.88 -3.84 -16.21
CA VAL A 25 -12.81 -5.19 -15.66
C VAL A 25 -11.77 -5.19 -14.54
N VAL A 26 -12.17 -5.66 -13.36
CA VAL A 26 -11.27 -5.75 -12.20
C VAL A 26 -10.20 -6.81 -12.47
N ILE A 27 -8.95 -6.45 -12.22
CA ILE A 27 -7.81 -7.35 -12.36
C ILE A 27 -7.63 -8.09 -11.03
N PRO A 28 -7.78 -9.43 -10.99
CA PRO A 28 -7.50 -10.16 -9.75
C PRO A 28 -6.00 -10.20 -9.46
N SER A 29 -5.64 -10.34 -8.19
CA SER A 29 -4.25 -10.52 -7.79
C SER A 29 -3.74 -11.91 -8.18
N ALA A 30 -2.44 -12.15 -7.96
CA ALA A 30 -1.86 -13.47 -8.19
C ALA A 30 -2.57 -14.57 -7.37
N GLU A 31 -3.16 -14.20 -6.22
CA GLU A 31 -3.94 -15.11 -5.38
C GLU A 31 -5.41 -15.20 -5.78
N GLY A 32 -5.81 -14.56 -6.89
CA GLY A 32 -7.18 -14.60 -7.39
C GLY A 32 -8.15 -13.65 -6.70
N GLU A 33 -7.65 -12.70 -5.92
CA GLU A 33 -8.50 -11.77 -5.16
C GLU A 33 -8.70 -10.46 -5.91
N ARG A 34 -9.92 -9.94 -5.87
CA ARG A 34 -10.27 -8.66 -6.49
C ARG A 34 -9.94 -7.48 -5.58
N LEU A 35 -10.14 -7.63 -4.28
CA LEU A 35 -9.70 -6.68 -3.28
C LEU A 35 -8.31 -7.09 -2.82
N VAL A 36 -7.33 -6.21 -3.04
CA VAL A 36 -5.94 -6.48 -2.67
C VAL A 36 -5.62 -5.66 -1.42
N PRO A 37 -5.21 -6.28 -0.32
CA PRO A 37 -4.79 -5.52 0.85
C PRO A 37 -3.72 -4.50 0.49
N SER A 38 -3.89 -3.25 0.97
CA SER A 38 -2.95 -2.15 0.70
C SER A 38 -1.72 -2.30 1.60
N VAL A 39 -0.99 -3.39 1.40
CA VAL A 39 0.18 -3.77 2.20
C VAL A 39 1.31 -4.16 1.26
N VAL A 40 2.49 -3.64 1.53
CA VAL A 40 3.72 -3.98 0.77
C VAL A 40 4.80 -4.32 1.78
N ALA A 41 5.57 -5.37 1.50
CA ALA A 41 6.66 -5.78 2.37
C ALA A 41 7.90 -6.15 1.57
N VAL A 42 9.04 -6.10 2.24
CA VAL A 42 10.30 -6.64 1.71
C VAL A 42 10.75 -7.72 2.70
N ASN A 43 10.91 -8.94 2.22
CA ASN A 43 11.31 -10.06 3.07
C ASN A 43 12.83 -10.12 3.25
N LYS A 44 13.30 -11.12 3.99
CA LYS A 44 14.73 -11.30 4.28
C LYS A 44 15.57 -11.51 3.03
N ASN A 45 14.98 -12.04 1.98
CA ASN A 45 15.68 -12.31 0.71
C ASN A 45 15.68 -11.09 -0.21
N GLY A 46 15.11 -9.96 0.23
CA GLY A 46 15.00 -8.76 -0.59
C GLY A 46 13.86 -8.80 -1.58
N GLU A 47 12.96 -9.77 -1.49
CA GLU A 47 11.81 -9.89 -2.37
C GLU A 47 10.69 -8.96 -1.95
N ARG A 48 10.06 -8.30 -2.93
CA ARG A 48 8.91 -7.43 -2.69
C ARG A 48 7.63 -8.25 -2.68
N LEU A 49 6.87 -8.12 -1.60
CA LEU A 49 5.58 -8.78 -1.42
C LEU A 49 4.49 -7.74 -1.46
N VAL A 50 3.34 -8.07 -2.07
CA VAL A 50 2.21 -7.14 -2.20
C VAL A 50 0.92 -7.86 -1.85
N GLY A 51 0.04 -7.18 -1.11
CA GLY A 51 -1.28 -7.67 -0.82
C GLY A 51 -1.31 -8.70 0.30
N ARG A 52 -2.07 -9.77 0.10
CA ARG A 52 -2.28 -10.77 1.15
C ARG A 52 -0.99 -11.44 1.60
N VAL A 53 -0.10 -11.75 0.67
CA VAL A 53 1.20 -12.36 1.00
C VAL A 53 2.00 -11.44 1.92
N ALA A 54 1.99 -10.14 1.63
CA ALA A 54 2.65 -9.15 2.50
C ALA A 54 1.98 -9.09 3.87
N ARG A 55 0.66 -9.04 3.91
CA ARG A 55 -0.09 -8.96 5.17
C ARG A 55 0.11 -10.20 6.04
N ASN A 56 0.13 -11.38 5.44
CA ASN A 56 0.24 -12.64 6.18
C ASN A 56 1.56 -12.80 6.92
N GLN A 57 2.63 -12.16 6.45
CA GLN A 57 3.96 -12.24 7.10
C GLN A 57 4.26 -11.00 7.97
N ALA A 58 3.29 -10.11 8.19
CA ALA A 58 3.49 -8.88 8.94
C ALA A 58 3.94 -9.14 10.38
N ILE A 59 3.42 -10.18 11.02
CA ILE A 59 3.75 -10.52 12.42
C ILE A 59 5.23 -10.87 12.56
N THR A 60 5.81 -11.55 11.56
CA THR A 60 7.22 -11.98 11.60
C THR A 60 8.17 -10.95 11.00
N ASN A 61 7.64 -9.89 10.35
CA ASN A 61 8.45 -8.89 9.66
C ASN A 61 7.80 -7.49 9.80
N PRO A 62 7.54 -7.04 11.03
CA PRO A 62 6.76 -5.80 11.23
C PRO A 62 7.48 -4.54 10.75
N GLN A 63 8.81 -4.49 10.83
CA GLN A 63 9.56 -3.28 10.48
C GLN A 63 9.61 -3.03 8.97
N ASN A 64 9.45 -4.05 8.15
CA ASN A 64 9.52 -3.95 6.70
C ASN A 64 8.20 -4.33 6.02
N THR A 65 7.10 -4.24 6.75
CA THR A 65 5.75 -4.42 6.23
C THR A 65 5.00 -3.11 6.37
N ILE A 66 4.70 -2.48 5.23
CA ILE A 66 4.14 -1.13 5.17
C ILE A 66 2.66 -1.21 4.85
N PHE A 67 1.84 -0.58 5.67
CA PHE A 67 0.38 -0.52 5.52
C PHE A 67 -0.14 0.84 5.96
N SER A 68 -1.39 1.13 5.64
CA SER A 68 -2.06 2.40 5.98
C SER A 68 -1.32 3.63 5.43
N VAL A 69 -0.62 3.48 4.32
CA VAL A 69 0.20 4.55 3.72
C VAL A 69 -0.67 5.75 3.34
N LYS A 70 -1.92 5.51 2.97
CA LYS A 70 -2.81 6.59 2.56
C LYS A 70 -3.01 7.64 3.65
N ARG A 71 -2.84 7.27 4.92
CA ARG A 71 -2.93 8.20 6.04
C ARG A 71 -1.81 9.25 6.04
N PHE A 72 -0.71 8.98 5.35
CA PHE A 72 0.42 9.89 5.22
C PHE A 72 0.42 10.70 3.92
N MET A 73 -0.31 10.25 2.92
CA MET A 73 -0.27 10.85 1.58
C MET A 73 -0.83 12.28 1.62
N GLY A 74 -0.10 13.20 0.98
CA GLY A 74 -0.49 14.60 0.91
C GLY A 74 -0.33 15.36 2.21
N ARG A 75 0.34 14.81 3.22
CA ARG A 75 0.51 15.43 4.52
C ARG A 75 1.97 15.81 4.78
N LYS A 76 2.15 16.77 5.68
CA LYS A 76 3.49 17.16 6.15
C LYS A 76 3.87 16.32 7.36
N SER A 77 5.17 16.20 7.59
CA SER A 77 5.72 15.39 8.68
C SER A 77 5.24 15.84 10.07
N ASP A 78 4.94 17.12 10.24
CA ASP A 78 4.45 17.69 11.51
C ASP A 78 2.93 17.69 11.67
N ASP A 79 2.21 17.12 10.70
CA ASP A 79 0.75 17.02 10.77
C ASP A 79 0.35 16.14 11.97
N PRO A 80 -0.63 16.56 12.79
CA PRO A 80 -1.08 15.76 13.94
C PRO A 80 -1.55 14.36 13.57
N GLU A 81 -2.14 14.19 12.39
CA GLU A 81 -2.58 12.87 11.92
C GLU A 81 -1.37 11.97 11.65
N VAL A 82 -0.28 12.52 11.11
CA VAL A 82 0.97 11.78 10.89
C VAL A 82 1.54 11.33 12.23
N GLU A 83 1.56 12.21 13.23
CA GLU A 83 2.05 11.87 14.56
C GLU A 83 1.22 10.75 15.22
N ARG A 84 -0.10 10.82 15.11
CA ARG A 84 -0.97 9.76 15.65
C ARG A 84 -0.69 8.42 15.00
N THR A 85 -0.59 8.39 13.68
CA THR A 85 -0.36 7.15 12.93
C THR A 85 1.04 6.63 13.15
N ARG A 86 2.06 7.52 13.24
CA ARG A 86 3.45 7.13 13.51
C ARG A 86 3.56 6.30 14.80
N LYS A 87 2.77 6.63 15.82
CA LYS A 87 2.77 5.92 17.09
C LYS A 87 2.11 4.54 17.02
N ARG A 88 1.31 4.28 15.98
CA ARG A 88 0.54 3.04 15.85
C ARG A 88 1.14 2.03 14.91
N VAL A 89 2.11 2.43 14.11
CA VAL A 89 2.72 1.55 13.11
C VAL A 89 4.11 1.10 13.57
N PRO A 90 4.50 -0.14 13.26
CA PRO A 90 5.80 -0.66 13.68
C PRO A 90 6.96 -0.26 12.77
N TYR A 91 6.67 0.31 11.60
CA TYR A 91 7.72 0.74 10.67
C TYR A 91 8.08 2.21 10.90
N ALA A 92 9.27 2.58 10.43
CA ALA A 92 9.76 3.95 10.59
C ALA A 92 9.05 4.91 9.64
N VAL A 93 8.68 6.09 10.16
CA VAL A 93 8.07 7.16 9.38
C VAL A 93 8.92 8.41 9.58
N ASN A 94 9.56 8.88 8.52
CA ASN A 94 10.49 9.99 8.58
C ASN A 94 10.02 11.15 7.70
N GLY A 95 10.44 12.36 8.07
CA GLY A 95 10.18 13.54 7.26
C GLY A 95 11.27 13.73 6.21
N ALA A 96 10.88 14.21 5.02
CA ALA A 96 11.82 14.62 4.00
C ALA A 96 12.33 16.04 4.29
N GLU A 97 13.37 16.47 3.58
CA GLU A 97 13.97 17.81 3.76
C GLU A 97 12.96 18.94 3.55
N ASN A 98 12.01 18.74 2.65
CA ASN A 98 10.99 19.75 2.35
C ASN A 98 9.79 19.71 3.32
N GLY A 99 9.83 18.87 4.33
CA GLY A 99 8.75 18.70 5.32
C GLY A 99 7.70 17.68 4.97
N ASP A 100 7.79 17.02 3.82
CA ASP A 100 6.87 15.93 3.45
C ASP A 100 7.23 14.65 4.20
N VAL A 101 6.24 13.77 4.30
CA VAL A 101 6.45 12.44 4.91
C VAL A 101 7.19 11.54 3.94
#